data_a190215e573bf9f338ce89b1deed77fa
#
_entry.id   a190215e573bf9f338ce89b1deed77fa
#
_cell.length_a   1.000
_cell.length_b   1.000
_cell.length_c   1.000
_cell.angle_alpha   90.00
_cell.angle_beta   90.00
_cell.angle_gamma   90.00
#
_symmetry.space_group_name_H-M   'P 1'
#
loop_
_entity.id
_entity.type
_entity.pdbx_description
1 polymer ?
#
loop_
_entity_poly.entity_id
_entity_poly.type
_entity_poly.pdbx_seq_one_letter_code
_entity_poly.pdbx_strand_id
1 'polypeptide(L)'
;MKIARSLRLHASLCASLCALLGACIVASTVAQPLAAQQQGQQQGQQQTRQALDTAALDQYVARAARDWHVPGLAIAVVKDDSLVFARGYGVMQIGKPAPVTEHTRFAIGSTTKAMTVAALAMLVDEGKLRWDDRVSDYLPDLRLYDPYATSQLTIRDLLTHRTGLPGTDLLWIIPENQLTLPEMIRRLRYVKPASSFRSEWEYQNVMYAIAGGIVAKVSGMPWEQFVRTRIFTPLGMTETIPLVSETIGKPNVATPHAEVHDTVRVVPVRTTDAIAPAGSVWSSVSDMSKWMRFVLDSGRIGTTRLIKPATFSEIVAPEIRAPMTEYPALELAQPHFFSYALGWFVQDYHGQTVWMHTGSIDGMCAIIGLIPGQRIGVYVLENLDHAELRHALMYKVFDMYNATSNVHGNPPRDWSADLKALFAAKRAARASRAIAPGQVADSAQPSLPLSRYAGTYADSAYGTVQVTLTDGALHARFVNFDIGQLEHSEYDTFRSRVDDPLEGITELTFVPDGAGHVSAVRAFGVEFQRSKSVPPTTM
;
A
#
# COMPACT_ATOMS: atom_id res chain seq x y z
N MET A 1 45.45 19.50 45.76
CA MET A 1 45.49 19.01 47.16
C MET A 1 45.03 17.56 47.05
N LYS A 2 45.97 16.63 46.95
CA LYS A 2 46.40 15.70 48.01
C LYS A 2 45.22 14.82 48.46
N ILE A 3 45.20 13.47 48.43
CA ILE A 3 46.20 12.40 48.60
C ILE A 3 45.43 11.11 48.27
N ALA A 4 45.71 10.19 47.40
CA ALA A 4 46.75 9.18 47.33
C ALA A 4 46.59 7.97 48.27
N ARG A 5 46.63 6.80 47.65
CA ARG A 5 47.27 5.54 48.13
C ARG A 5 46.47 4.71 49.15
N SER A 6 46.52 3.41 49.25
CA SER A 6 47.39 2.37 48.67
C SER A 6 46.87 0.99 49.10
N LEU A 7 47.13 -0.01 48.30
CA LEU A 7 47.96 -1.21 48.49
C LEU A 7 47.43 -2.41 49.26
N ARG A 8 47.38 -3.50 48.52
CA ARG A 8 48.15 -4.79 48.58
C ARG A 8 47.54 -5.92 49.40
N LEU A 9 47.32 -6.98 48.66
CA LEU A 9 47.96 -8.31 48.72
C LEU A 9 47.94 -9.02 50.07
N HIS A 10 47.45 -10.26 50.12
CA HIS A 10 48.25 -11.43 50.47
C HIS A 10 47.61 -12.74 50.01
N ALA A 11 48.43 -13.52 49.36
CA ALA A 11 48.27 -14.92 49.03
C ALA A 11 48.66 -15.78 50.24
N SER A 12 48.16 -16.99 50.36
CA SER A 12 48.97 -18.21 50.63
C SER A 12 48.08 -19.40 50.90
N LEU A 13 48.21 -20.38 50.05
CA LEU A 13 48.50 -21.80 50.32
C LEU A 13 48.20 -22.35 51.73
N CYS A 14 47.45 -23.46 51.76
CA CYS A 14 47.92 -24.66 52.45
C CYS A 14 47.24 -25.91 51.82
N ALA A 15 48.13 -26.80 51.44
CA ALA A 15 47.80 -28.12 50.91
C ALA A 15 47.82 -29.16 52.06
N SER A 16 47.23 -30.30 51.75
CA SER A 16 47.61 -31.62 52.20
C SER A 16 46.68 -32.40 53.14
N LEU A 17 46.28 -33.49 52.56
CA LEU A 17 46.17 -34.87 53.13
C LEU A 17 45.19 -35.14 54.28
N CYS A 18 44.19 -35.97 53.96
CA CYS A 18 44.04 -37.27 54.65
C CYS A 18 43.19 -38.23 53.83
N ALA A 19 43.72 -39.41 53.72
CA ALA A 19 43.22 -40.52 52.93
C ALA A 19 42.29 -41.43 53.76
N LEU A 20 41.52 -42.23 53.02
CA LEU A 20 41.01 -43.58 53.33
C LEU A 20 39.92 -43.73 54.40
N LEU A 21 38.76 -44.13 53.97
CA LEU A 21 38.06 -45.40 54.26
C LEU A 21 36.60 -45.31 53.80
N GLY A 22 36.20 -45.97 52.80
CA GLY A 22 35.39 -47.14 52.62
C GLY A 22 33.89 -46.92 52.89
N ALA A 23 33.12 -46.98 51.79
CA ALA A 23 31.84 -47.69 51.77
C ALA A 23 31.31 -47.74 50.30
N CYS A 24 31.22 -48.93 49.76
CA CYS A 24 30.52 -49.23 48.51
C CYS A 24 29.05 -48.91 48.65
N ILE A 25 28.58 -47.89 47.92
CA ILE A 25 27.15 -47.76 47.57
C ILE A 25 27.06 -47.94 46.05
N VAL A 26 26.45 -49.02 45.63
CA VAL A 26 26.12 -49.29 44.25
C VAL A 26 25.12 -48.24 43.77
N ALA A 27 25.55 -47.25 43.08
CA ALA A 27 24.69 -46.34 42.34
C ALA A 27 24.38 -46.99 40.99
N SER A 28 23.20 -47.62 40.92
CA SER A 28 22.61 -48.02 39.65
C SER A 28 22.23 -46.77 38.86
N THR A 29 23.16 -46.26 38.05
CA THR A 29 22.84 -45.30 37.02
C THR A 29 22.02 -45.97 35.93
N VAL A 30 20.71 -45.74 35.98
CA VAL A 30 19.80 -46.04 34.87
C VAL A 30 20.24 -45.15 33.71
N ALA A 31 21.01 -45.72 32.79
CA ALA A 31 21.23 -45.14 31.49
C ALA A 31 19.89 -45.12 30.74
N GLN A 32 19.21 -43.98 30.74
CA GLN A 32 18.10 -43.80 29.82
C GLN A 32 18.65 -43.84 28.40
N PRO A 33 18.07 -44.67 27.52
CA PRO A 33 18.61 -44.86 26.18
C PRO A 33 18.48 -43.52 25.39
N LEU A 34 19.58 -43.10 24.77
CA LEU A 34 19.65 -41.99 23.80
C LEU A 34 18.56 -42.05 22.71
N ALA A 35 17.95 -43.21 22.50
CA ALA A 35 16.82 -43.41 21.61
C ALA A 35 15.56 -42.60 21.99
N ALA A 36 15.32 -42.33 23.29
CA ALA A 36 14.14 -41.55 23.71
C ALA A 36 14.31 -40.05 23.44
N GLN A 37 15.55 -39.54 23.49
CA GLN A 37 15.84 -38.13 23.11
C GLN A 37 15.80 -37.93 21.59
N GLN A 38 16.20 -38.93 20.80
CA GLN A 38 16.09 -38.85 19.34
C GLN A 38 14.65 -39.00 18.86
N GLN A 39 13.81 -39.79 19.54
CA GLN A 39 12.36 -39.90 19.23
C GLN A 39 11.61 -38.61 19.60
N GLY A 40 11.98 -37.91 20.68
CA GLY A 40 11.41 -36.60 21.03
C GLY A 40 11.77 -35.51 20.03
N GLN A 41 13.00 -35.55 19.47
CA GLN A 41 13.43 -34.60 18.42
C GLN A 41 12.84 -34.96 17.03
N GLN A 42 12.55 -36.20 16.74
CA GLN A 42 11.90 -36.63 15.50
C GLN A 42 10.38 -36.41 15.54
N GLN A 43 9.74 -36.44 16.71
CA GLN A 43 8.32 -36.09 16.86
C GLN A 43 8.06 -34.57 16.77
N GLY A 44 9.06 -33.75 17.07
CA GLY A 44 9.00 -32.28 16.86
C GLY A 44 9.14 -31.87 15.39
N GLN A 45 9.56 -32.76 14.48
CA GLN A 45 9.76 -32.44 13.04
C GLN A 45 8.71 -33.06 12.12
N GLN A 46 7.80 -33.89 12.62
CA GLN A 46 6.61 -34.28 11.90
C GLN A 46 5.39 -33.43 12.30
N GLN A 47 5.50 -32.10 12.18
CA GLN A 47 4.31 -31.31 11.87
C GLN A 47 3.85 -31.82 10.49
N THR A 48 2.82 -32.65 10.48
CA THR A 48 2.12 -33.06 9.27
C THR A 48 1.89 -31.80 8.44
N ARG A 49 2.54 -31.72 7.27
CA ARG A 49 2.33 -30.63 6.32
C ARG A 49 0.84 -30.62 6.00
N GLN A 50 0.10 -29.73 6.63
CA GLN A 50 -1.35 -29.63 6.42
C GLN A 50 -1.55 -29.17 4.98
N ALA A 51 -2.10 -30.03 4.16
CA ALA A 51 -2.50 -29.69 2.80
C ALA A 51 -3.69 -28.71 2.87
N LEU A 52 -3.72 -27.75 1.97
CA LEU A 52 -4.85 -26.83 1.84
C LEU A 52 -6.11 -27.62 1.45
N ASP A 53 -7.19 -27.46 2.21
CA ASP A 53 -8.51 -27.92 1.76
C ASP A 53 -9.02 -26.95 0.68
N THR A 54 -8.69 -27.29 -0.56
CA THR A 54 -9.04 -26.46 -1.73
C THR A 54 -10.53 -26.42 -1.99
N ALA A 55 -11.28 -27.47 -1.60
CA ALA A 55 -12.74 -27.47 -1.76
C ALA A 55 -13.42 -26.54 -0.75
N ALA A 56 -12.96 -26.54 0.50
CA ALA A 56 -13.45 -25.62 1.52
C ALA A 56 -13.09 -24.17 1.18
N LEU A 57 -11.88 -23.91 0.66
CA LEU A 57 -11.48 -22.59 0.21
C LEU A 57 -12.34 -22.10 -0.96
N ASP A 58 -12.56 -22.95 -1.95
CA ASP A 58 -13.39 -22.65 -3.12
C ASP A 58 -14.82 -22.21 -2.72
N GLN A 59 -15.46 -23.00 -1.86
CA GLN A 59 -16.79 -22.69 -1.34
C GLN A 59 -16.81 -21.38 -0.55
N TYR A 60 -15.77 -21.13 0.27
CA TYR A 60 -15.64 -19.92 1.06
C TYR A 60 -15.52 -18.68 0.17
N VAL A 61 -14.60 -18.71 -0.80
CA VAL A 61 -14.38 -17.58 -1.73
C VAL A 61 -15.63 -17.29 -2.56
N ALA A 62 -16.27 -18.34 -3.12
CA ALA A 62 -17.50 -18.18 -3.92
C ALA A 62 -18.64 -17.57 -3.11
N ARG A 63 -18.81 -17.94 -1.83
CA ARG A 63 -19.81 -17.35 -0.94
C ARG A 63 -19.43 -15.91 -0.63
N ALA A 64 -18.22 -15.63 -0.21
CA ALA A 64 -17.75 -14.32 0.19
C ALA A 64 -17.85 -13.31 -0.96
N ALA A 65 -17.47 -13.68 -2.20
CA ALA A 65 -17.59 -12.81 -3.37
C ALA A 65 -19.04 -12.37 -3.61
N ARG A 66 -20.01 -13.30 -3.45
CA ARG A 66 -21.45 -12.97 -3.55
C ARG A 66 -21.90 -12.05 -2.41
N ASP A 67 -21.49 -12.36 -1.18
CA ASP A 67 -21.91 -11.59 0.01
C ASP A 67 -21.39 -10.15 -0.03
N TRP A 68 -20.23 -9.92 -0.66
CA TRP A 68 -19.64 -8.58 -0.84
C TRP A 68 -20.03 -7.91 -2.17
N HIS A 69 -20.87 -8.55 -2.99
CA HIS A 69 -21.28 -8.06 -4.30
C HIS A 69 -20.13 -7.75 -5.26
N VAL A 70 -19.01 -8.47 -5.12
CA VAL A 70 -17.85 -8.30 -6.01
C VAL A 70 -18.17 -8.90 -7.37
N PRO A 71 -18.19 -8.10 -8.46
CA PRO A 71 -18.57 -8.62 -9.79
C PRO A 71 -17.62 -9.71 -10.29
N GLY A 72 -16.32 -9.54 -10.06
CA GLY A 72 -15.29 -10.47 -10.47
C GLY A 72 -14.11 -10.50 -9.51
N LEU A 73 -13.63 -11.69 -9.22
CA LEU A 73 -12.52 -11.94 -8.30
C LEU A 73 -11.64 -13.07 -8.85
N ALA A 74 -10.32 -12.95 -8.66
CA ALA A 74 -9.38 -14.04 -8.87
C ALA A 74 -8.47 -14.18 -7.65
N ILE A 75 -8.14 -15.43 -7.30
CA ILE A 75 -7.27 -15.75 -6.16
C ILE A 75 -6.27 -16.83 -6.55
N ALA A 76 -5.02 -16.70 -6.10
CA ALA A 76 -4.01 -17.77 -6.13
C ALA A 76 -3.38 -17.98 -4.77
N VAL A 77 -3.08 -19.23 -4.46
CA VAL A 77 -2.34 -19.66 -3.27
C VAL A 77 -1.12 -20.46 -3.69
N VAL A 78 0.04 -20.08 -3.17
CA VAL A 78 1.29 -20.83 -3.34
C VAL A 78 1.74 -21.42 -2.00
N LYS A 79 2.35 -22.60 -2.07
CA LYS A 79 2.91 -23.31 -0.93
C LYS A 79 4.17 -24.06 -1.36
N ASP A 80 5.27 -23.90 -0.64
CA ASP A 80 6.53 -24.63 -0.88
C ASP A 80 6.99 -24.62 -2.36
N ASP A 81 6.96 -23.46 -2.99
CA ASP A 81 7.31 -23.26 -4.41
C ASP A 81 6.33 -23.87 -5.43
N SER A 82 5.11 -24.19 -5.02
CA SER A 82 4.07 -24.74 -5.89
C SER A 82 2.82 -23.87 -5.86
N LEU A 83 2.18 -23.69 -7.02
CA LEU A 83 0.82 -23.15 -7.12
C LEU A 83 -0.15 -24.25 -6.69
N VAL A 84 -0.81 -24.09 -5.54
CA VAL A 84 -1.70 -25.12 -4.96
C VAL A 84 -3.17 -24.81 -5.20
N PHE A 85 -3.50 -23.54 -5.50
CA PHE A 85 -4.86 -23.13 -5.83
C PHE A 85 -4.79 -21.87 -6.71
N ALA A 86 -5.56 -21.85 -7.81
CA ALA A 86 -5.79 -20.66 -8.63
C ALA A 86 -7.18 -20.74 -9.26
N ARG A 87 -8.01 -19.71 -9.06
CA ARG A 87 -9.37 -19.70 -9.60
C ARG A 87 -9.91 -18.28 -9.76
N GLY A 88 -10.73 -18.10 -10.80
CA GLY A 88 -11.56 -16.91 -11.00
C GLY A 88 -13.02 -17.16 -10.63
N TYR A 89 -13.72 -16.09 -10.24
CA TYR A 89 -15.12 -16.08 -9.84
C TYR A 89 -15.82 -14.87 -10.46
N GLY A 90 -17.11 -15.04 -10.80
CA GLY A 90 -17.91 -13.95 -11.35
C GLY A 90 -17.54 -13.56 -12.78
N VAL A 91 -17.70 -12.28 -13.12
CA VAL A 91 -17.59 -11.76 -14.47
C VAL A 91 -16.56 -10.63 -14.59
N MET A 92 -15.94 -10.50 -15.76
CA MET A 92 -15.01 -9.41 -16.03
C MET A 92 -15.69 -8.04 -16.03
N GLN A 93 -16.96 -8.00 -16.40
CA GLN A 93 -17.78 -6.78 -16.39
C GLN A 93 -19.23 -7.15 -16.07
N ILE A 94 -19.83 -6.41 -15.13
CA ILE A 94 -21.26 -6.58 -14.83
C ILE A 94 -22.12 -6.36 -16.08
N GLY A 95 -23.15 -7.20 -16.28
CA GLY A 95 -24.00 -7.16 -17.47
C GLY A 95 -23.39 -7.82 -18.73
N LYS A 96 -22.17 -8.37 -18.66
CA LYS A 96 -21.53 -9.15 -19.74
C LYS A 96 -21.24 -10.58 -19.28
N PRO A 97 -21.33 -11.61 -20.15
CA PRO A 97 -21.24 -13.02 -19.75
C PRO A 97 -19.80 -13.51 -19.57
N ALA A 98 -18.77 -12.75 -19.98
CA ALA A 98 -17.38 -13.19 -19.97
C ALA A 98 -16.91 -13.45 -18.53
N PRO A 99 -16.54 -14.71 -18.15
CA PRO A 99 -16.15 -15.04 -16.79
C PRO A 99 -14.76 -14.55 -16.47
N VAL A 100 -14.51 -14.30 -15.18
CA VAL A 100 -13.16 -14.18 -14.64
C VAL A 100 -12.52 -15.57 -14.54
N THR A 101 -11.26 -15.66 -14.96
CA THR A 101 -10.43 -16.85 -14.82
C THR A 101 -9.13 -16.51 -14.10
N GLU A 102 -8.31 -17.48 -13.77
CA GLU A 102 -6.96 -17.30 -13.22
C GLU A 102 -6.01 -16.52 -14.15
N HIS A 103 -6.38 -16.38 -15.42
CA HIS A 103 -5.64 -15.66 -16.46
C HIS A 103 -6.21 -14.26 -16.75
N THR A 104 -7.30 -13.86 -16.07
CA THR A 104 -7.87 -12.52 -16.26
C THR A 104 -6.96 -11.47 -15.63
N ARG A 105 -6.68 -10.41 -16.40
CA ARG A 105 -5.84 -9.30 -15.96
C ARG A 105 -6.67 -8.28 -15.20
N PHE A 106 -6.14 -7.86 -14.05
CA PHE A 106 -6.64 -6.76 -13.23
C PHE A 106 -5.51 -5.76 -12.98
N ALA A 107 -5.85 -4.53 -12.68
CA ALA A 107 -4.89 -3.59 -12.11
C ALA A 107 -4.42 -4.12 -10.75
N ILE A 108 -3.10 -4.25 -10.58
CA ILE A 108 -2.53 -4.68 -9.30
C ILE A 108 -2.23 -3.51 -8.36
N GLY A 109 -2.41 -2.27 -8.84
CA GLY A 109 -2.21 -1.06 -8.06
C GLY A 109 -0.85 -1.03 -7.36
N SER A 110 -0.85 -0.60 -6.13
CA SER A 110 0.38 -0.38 -5.35
C SER A 110 1.21 -1.63 -5.05
N THR A 111 0.72 -2.85 -5.29
CA THR A 111 1.59 -4.03 -5.24
C THR A 111 2.71 -3.99 -6.32
N THR A 112 2.58 -3.11 -7.31
CA THR A 112 3.63 -2.71 -8.28
C THR A 112 4.90 -2.21 -7.60
N LYS A 113 4.78 -1.55 -6.44
CA LYS A 113 5.91 -0.96 -5.71
C LYS A 113 7.03 -1.96 -5.41
N ALA A 114 6.66 -3.17 -5.04
CA ALA A 114 7.63 -4.25 -4.81
C ALA A 114 8.44 -4.59 -6.08
N MET A 115 7.85 -4.44 -7.26
CA MET A 115 8.55 -4.67 -8.54
C MET A 115 9.53 -3.54 -8.85
N THR A 116 9.20 -2.29 -8.50
CA THR A 116 10.11 -1.14 -8.59
C THR A 116 11.29 -1.30 -7.64
N VAL A 117 11.04 -1.76 -6.42
CA VAL A 117 12.11 -2.08 -5.45
C VAL A 117 13.00 -3.21 -5.99
N ALA A 118 12.42 -4.26 -6.56
CA ALA A 118 13.19 -5.35 -7.18
C ALA A 118 14.08 -4.85 -8.33
N ALA A 119 13.58 -3.92 -9.15
CA ALA A 119 14.37 -3.30 -10.21
C ALA A 119 15.59 -2.53 -9.63
N LEU A 120 15.39 -1.74 -8.59
CA LEU A 120 16.50 -1.06 -7.89
C LEU A 120 17.45 -2.05 -7.23
N ALA A 121 16.94 -3.11 -6.58
CA ALA A 121 17.74 -4.15 -5.96
C ALA A 121 18.70 -4.85 -6.95
N MET A 122 18.22 -5.09 -8.17
CA MET A 122 19.08 -5.63 -9.24
C MET A 122 20.21 -4.67 -9.59
N LEU A 123 19.95 -3.37 -9.61
CA LEU A 123 20.98 -2.35 -9.85
C LEU A 123 21.94 -2.19 -8.66
N VAL A 124 21.46 -2.41 -7.42
CA VAL A 124 22.34 -2.52 -6.22
C VAL A 124 23.26 -3.72 -6.36
N ASP A 125 22.73 -4.87 -6.72
CA ASP A 125 23.52 -6.10 -6.91
C ASP A 125 24.55 -6.01 -8.04
N GLU A 126 24.28 -5.17 -9.03
CA GLU A 126 25.20 -4.81 -10.12
C GLU A 126 26.25 -3.77 -9.71
N GLY A 127 26.15 -3.22 -8.48
CA GLY A 127 27.06 -2.18 -7.98
C GLY A 127 26.88 -0.80 -8.64
N LYS A 128 25.75 -0.56 -9.30
CA LYS A 128 25.44 0.67 -10.03
C LYS A 128 24.86 1.77 -9.14
N LEU A 129 24.29 1.41 -8.01
CA LEU A 129 23.76 2.31 -6.98
C LEU A 129 23.75 1.61 -5.61
N ARG A 130 23.53 2.38 -4.55
CA ARG A 130 23.29 1.90 -3.18
C ARG A 130 21.99 2.49 -2.65
N TRP A 131 21.33 1.79 -1.74
CA TRP A 131 20.10 2.26 -1.12
C TRP A 131 20.22 3.66 -0.47
N ASP A 132 21.40 3.94 0.08
CA ASP A 132 21.68 5.18 0.82
C ASP A 132 22.38 6.25 -0.02
N ASP A 133 22.50 6.06 -1.34
CA ASP A 133 22.95 7.10 -2.26
C ASP A 133 21.94 8.26 -2.29
N ARG A 134 22.46 9.48 -2.44
CA ARG A 134 21.63 10.68 -2.52
C ARG A 134 20.83 10.70 -3.81
N VAL A 135 19.55 11.04 -3.71
CA VAL A 135 18.69 11.20 -4.91
C VAL A 135 19.22 12.31 -5.82
N SER A 136 19.82 13.36 -5.24
CA SER A 136 20.46 14.45 -5.99
C SER A 136 21.59 14.03 -6.92
N ASP A 137 22.24 12.88 -6.65
CA ASP A 137 23.33 12.37 -7.50
C ASP A 137 22.79 11.85 -8.85
N TYR A 138 21.53 11.43 -8.88
CA TYR A 138 20.84 10.89 -10.05
C TYR A 138 19.88 11.92 -10.68
N LEU A 139 19.21 12.71 -9.86
CA LEU A 139 18.19 13.69 -10.23
C LEU A 139 18.53 15.06 -9.61
N PRO A 140 19.53 15.78 -10.16
CA PRO A 140 20.05 17.02 -9.58
C PRO A 140 19.05 18.18 -9.53
N ASP A 141 17.95 18.10 -10.29
CA ASP A 141 16.90 19.12 -10.31
C ASP A 141 15.83 18.92 -9.22
N LEU A 142 15.83 17.76 -8.55
CA LEU A 142 14.88 17.50 -7.48
C LEU A 142 15.17 18.42 -6.28
N ARG A 143 14.11 19.11 -5.84
CA ARG A 143 14.12 19.93 -4.63
C ARG A 143 12.84 19.68 -3.86
N LEU A 144 12.95 19.44 -2.57
CA LEU A 144 11.85 19.50 -1.63
C LEU A 144 11.75 20.91 -1.04
N TYR A 145 10.65 21.19 -0.35
CA TYR A 145 10.43 22.46 0.34
C TYR A 145 11.55 22.76 1.36
N ASP A 146 11.95 21.75 2.12
CA ASP A 146 13.05 21.82 3.07
C ASP A 146 14.41 21.54 2.36
N PRO A 147 15.36 22.51 2.38
CA PRO A 147 16.70 22.31 1.80
C PRO A 147 17.50 21.20 2.50
N TYR A 148 17.32 21.00 3.81
CA TYR A 148 17.98 19.91 4.55
C TYR A 148 17.46 18.56 4.05
N ALA A 149 16.14 18.36 4.03
CA ALA A 149 15.54 17.14 3.48
C ALA A 149 16.01 16.89 2.03
N THR A 150 16.05 17.93 1.18
CA THR A 150 16.58 17.83 -0.19
C THR A 150 18.00 17.28 -0.22
N SER A 151 18.89 17.81 0.62
CA SER A 151 20.30 17.42 0.65
C SER A 151 20.54 16.02 1.24
N GLN A 152 19.61 15.53 2.07
CA GLN A 152 19.73 14.27 2.80
C GLN A 152 18.91 13.13 2.22
N LEU A 153 18.00 13.42 1.26
CA LEU A 153 17.10 12.46 0.66
C LEU A 153 17.87 11.33 -0.03
N THR A 154 17.63 10.09 0.38
CA THR A 154 18.22 8.87 -0.19
C THR A 154 17.21 8.07 -1.01
N ILE A 155 17.69 7.11 -1.80
CA ILE A 155 16.82 6.16 -2.52
C ILE A 155 15.95 5.38 -1.52
N ARG A 156 16.52 4.96 -0.38
CA ARG A 156 15.79 4.29 0.72
C ARG A 156 14.63 5.14 1.22
N ASP A 157 14.81 6.45 1.38
CA ASP A 157 13.76 7.36 1.85
C ASP A 157 12.58 7.45 0.87
N LEU A 158 12.85 7.40 -0.45
CA LEU A 158 11.79 7.36 -1.46
C LEU A 158 10.89 6.13 -1.32
N LEU A 159 11.47 5.00 -0.92
CA LEU A 159 10.82 3.70 -0.90
C LEU A 159 10.11 3.40 0.44
N THR A 160 10.37 4.21 1.47
CA THR A 160 9.88 3.96 2.83
C THR A 160 8.84 4.95 3.31
N HIS A 161 8.38 5.87 2.45
CA HIS A 161 7.32 6.83 2.78
C HIS A 161 7.64 7.72 4.00
N ARG A 162 8.93 8.10 4.18
CA ARG A 162 9.39 8.88 5.33
C ARG A 162 9.99 10.24 4.97
N THR A 163 9.60 10.80 3.84
CA THR A 163 10.14 12.08 3.38
C THR A 163 9.59 13.28 4.14
N GLY A 164 8.52 13.10 4.93
CA GLY A 164 7.80 14.17 5.64
C GLY A 164 6.80 14.92 4.78
N LEU A 165 6.73 14.68 3.47
CA LEU A 165 5.71 15.28 2.61
C LEU A 165 4.35 14.62 2.87
N PRO A 166 3.23 15.36 2.77
CA PRO A 166 1.89 14.78 2.76
C PRO A 166 1.66 13.94 1.50
N GLY A 167 0.52 13.27 1.40
CA GLY A 167 0.06 12.67 0.14
C GLY A 167 0.09 13.70 -0.98
N THR A 168 0.74 13.37 -2.10
CA THR A 168 0.93 14.27 -3.25
C THR A 168 0.13 13.84 -4.47
N ASP A 169 -0.91 13.05 -4.25
CA ASP A 169 -1.66 12.38 -5.32
C ASP A 169 -2.39 13.36 -6.24
N LEU A 170 -2.74 14.55 -5.75
CA LEU A 170 -3.32 15.62 -6.57
C LEU A 170 -2.43 16.05 -7.75
N LEU A 171 -1.14 15.69 -7.75
CA LEU A 171 -0.23 15.93 -8.89
C LEU A 171 -0.46 14.97 -10.07
N TRP A 172 -1.20 13.85 -9.87
CA TRP A 172 -1.38 12.84 -10.91
C TRP A 172 -2.78 12.24 -10.97
N ILE A 173 -3.58 12.34 -9.89
CA ILE A 173 -4.83 11.59 -9.77
C ILE A 173 -5.93 12.09 -10.72
N ILE A 174 -5.92 13.37 -11.06
CA ILE A 174 -6.92 13.98 -11.95
C ILE A 174 -6.46 13.80 -13.41
N PRO A 175 -7.15 12.99 -14.23
CA PRO A 175 -6.69 12.63 -15.57
C PRO A 175 -6.42 13.84 -16.47
N GLU A 176 -7.25 14.88 -16.38
CA GLU A 176 -7.14 16.11 -17.18
C GLU A 176 -5.93 16.96 -16.80
N ASN A 177 -5.34 16.70 -15.64
CA ASN A 177 -4.26 17.48 -15.05
C ASN A 177 -2.96 16.68 -14.88
N GLN A 178 -2.86 15.50 -15.51
CA GLN A 178 -1.67 14.66 -15.34
C GLN A 178 -0.39 15.38 -15.72
N LEU A 179 0.52 15.44 -14.75
CA LEU A 179 1.84 16.04 -14.94
C LEU A 179 2.84 14.97 -15.34
N THR A 180 3.81 15.36 -16.16
CA THR A 180 4.98 14.52 -16.42
C THR A 180 5.84 14.40 -15.17
N LEU A 181 6.65 13.32 -15.07
CA LEU A 181 7.57 13.15 -13.94
C LEU A 181 8.50 14.36 -13.71
N PRO A 182 9.11 14.99 -14.76
CA PRO A 182 9.90 16.22 -14.57
C PRO A 182 9.10 17.37 -13.98
N GLU A 183 7.82 17.52 -14.35
CA GLU A 183 6.95 18.56 -13.79
C GLU A 183 6.57 18.28 -12.35
N MET A 184 6.24 17.03 -12.00
CA MET A 184 6.02 16.62 -10.60
C MET A 184 7.25 16.93 -9.76
N ILE A 185 8.45 16.54 -10.21
CA ILE A 185 9.72 16.83 -9.52
C ILE A 185 9.90 18.33 -9.29
N ARG A 186 9.63 19.16 -10.31
CA ARG A 186 9.75 20.63 -10.16
C ARG A 186 8.78 21.20 -9.14
N ARG A 187 7.57 20.63 -9.01
CA ARG A 187 6.52 21.15 -8.12
C ARG A 187 6.71 20.73 -6.66
N LEU A 188 7.42 19.63 -6.37
CA LEU A 188 7.65 19.16 -5.01
C LEU A 188 8.29 20.21 -4.09
N ARG A 189 9.07 21.16 -4.65
CA ARG A 189 9.67 22.27 -3.88
C ARG A 189 8.66 23.20 -3.21
N TYR A 190 7.42 23.17 -3.67
CA TYR A 190 6.34 24.00 -3.13
C TYR A 190 5.44 23.24 -2.16
N VAL A 191 5.57 21.91 -2.09
CA VAL A 191 4.78 21.08 -1.18
C VAL A 191 5.34 21.19 0.23
N LYS A 192 4.60 21.85 1.11
CA LYS A 192 4.98 21.99 2.52
C LYS A 192 4.96 20.63 3.20
N PRO A 193 5.96 20.31 4.04
CA PRO A 193 5.96 19.06 4.78
C PRO A 193 4.82 19.02 5.80
N ALA A 194 4.22 17.84 5.99
CA ALA A 194 3.25 17.55 7.04
C ALA A 194 3.93 17.14 8.34
N SER A 195 5.14 16.53 8.24
CA SER A 195 5.94 16.09 9.37
C SER A 195 7.43 16.36 9.13
N SER A 196 8.25 16.19 10.15
CA SER A 196 9.70 16.30 10.01
C SER A 196 10.25 15.16 9.12
N PHE A 197 11.32 15.44 8.39
CA PHE A 197 12.01 14.46 7.57
C PHE A 197 12.39 13.21 8.37
N ARG A 198 11.97 12.02 7.93
CA ARG A 198 12.18 10.70 8.55
C ARG A 198 11.45 10.47 9.89
N SER A 199 10.56 11.36 10.35
CA SER A 199 9.90 11.19 11.64
C SER A 199 8.61 10.36 11.58
N GLU A 200 7.85 10.49 10.49
CA GLU A 200 6.53 9.90 10.32
C GLU A 200 6.44 9.14 8.99
N TRP A 201 5.56 8.16 8.97
CA TRP A 201 5.20 7.45 7.74
C TRP A 201 4.03 8.19 7.07
N GLU A 202 4.26 8.64 5.84
CA GLU A 202 3.29 9.35 5.01
C GLU A 202 3.30 8.76 3.61
N TYR A 203 2.23 8.07 3.21
CA TYR A 203 2.17 7.34 1.93
C TYR A 203 2.27 8.27 0.72
N GLN A 204 3.18 7.97 -0.23
CA GLN A 204 3.48 8.85 -1.35
C GLN A 204 3.76 8.07 -2.65
N ASN A 205 2.88 8.19 -3.63
CA ASN A 205 3.04 7.55 -4.93
C ASN A 205 4.13 8.23 -5.78
N VAL A 206 4.22 9.56 -5.73
CA VAL A 206 5.21 10.34 -6.52
C VAL A 206 6.65 9.93 -6.18
N MET A 207 6.94 9.53 -4.94
CA MET A 207 8.28 9.06 -4.56
C MET A 207 8.67 7.77 -5.29
N TYR A 208 7.73 6.88 -5.53
CA TYR A 208 7.96 5.67 -6.35
C TYR A 208 8.08 6.00 -7.85
N ALA A 209 7.36 6.99 -8.35
CA ALA A 209 7.59 7.50 -9.72
C ALA A 209 9.04 8.02 -9.88
N ILE A 210 9.53 8.78 -8.89
CA ILE A 210 10.93 9.24 -8.83
C ILE A 210 11.90 8.07 -8.78
N ALA A 211 11.62 7.06 -7.97
CA ALA A 211 12.43 5.83 -7.88
C ALA A 211 12.51 5.10 -9.25
N GLY A 212 11.40 5.04 -9.99
CA GLY A 212 11.39 4.54 -11.37
C GLY A 212 12.21 5.43 -12.33
N GLY A 213 12.20 6.75 -12.12
CA GLY A 213 13.08 7.67 -12.85
C GLY A 213 14.57 7.39 -12.60
N ILE A 214 14.94 6.99 -11.37
CA ILE A 214 16.31 6.56 -11.05
C ILE A 214 16.63 5.22 -11.75
N VAL A 215 15.70 4.25 -11.77
CA VAL A 215 15.88 3.01 -12.56
C VAL A 215 16.19 3.35 -14.02
N ALA A 216 15.41 4.24 -14.63
CA ALA A 216 15.62 4.65 -16.01
C ALA A 216 16.97 5.35 -16.21
N LYS A 217 17.34 6.26 -15.32
CA LYS A 217 18.61 6.99 -15.37
C LYS A 217 19.83 6.09 -15.28
N VAL A 218 19.81 5.11 -14.38
CA VAL A 218 20.95 4.23 -14.09
C VAL A 218 21.05 3.08 -15.10
N SER A 219 19.92 2.54 -15.55
CA SER A 219 19.90 1.41 -16.48
C SER A 219 20.00 1.82 -17.96
N GLY A 220 19.66 3.07 -18.29
CA GLY A 220 19.49 3.54 -19.67
C GLY A 220 18.20 3.05 -20.35
N MET A 221 17.28 2.40 -19.61
CA MET A 221 16.01 1.90 -20.11
C MET A 221 14.83 2.53 -19.35
N PRO A 222 13.73 2.91 -20.01
CA PRO A 222 12.49 3.28 -19.31
C PRO A 222 12.08 2.19 -18.31
N TRP A 223 11.46 2.59 -17.19
CA TRP A 223 11.10 1.67 -16.10
C TRP A 223 10.23 0.50 -16.59
N GLU A 224 9.24 0.75 -17.42
CA GLU A 224 8.34 -0.25 -17.98
C GLU A 224 9.06 -1.27 -18.87
N GLN A 225 10.08 -0.83 -19.60
CA GLN A 225 10.94 -1.73 -20.37
C GLN A 225 11.85 -2.54 -19.46
N PHE A 226 12.39 -1.92 -18.40
CA PHE A 226 13.25 -2.60 -17.43
C PHE A 226 12.50 -3.74 -16.73
N VAL A 227 11.32 -3.46 -16.15
CA VAL A 227 10.57 -4.51 -15.44
C VAL A 227 10.12 -5.62 -16.39
N ARG A 228 9.71 -5.28 -17.59
CA ARG A 228 9.33 -6.27 -18.62
C ARG A 228 10.49 -7.21 -18.96
N THR A 229 11.65 -6.65 -19.26
CA THR A 229 12.80 -7.45 -19.77
C THR A 229 13.57 -8.13 -18.67
N ARG A 230 13.67 -7.50 -17.48
CA ARG A 230 14.55 -7.94 -16.41
C ARG A 230 13.80 -8.69 -15.30
N ILE A 231 12.47 -8.55 -15.22
CA ILE A 231 11.65 -9.21 -14.19
C ILE A 231 10.60 -10.11 -14.86
N PHE A 232 9.67 -9.57 -15.63
CA PHE A 232 8.52 -10.35 -16.12
C PHE A 232 8.97 -11.49 -17.05
N THR A 233 9.84 -11.21 -18.00
CA THR A 233 10.34 -12.22 -18.95
C THR A 233 11.10 -13.36 -18.24
N PRO A 234 12.10 -13.11 -17.38
CA PRO A 234 12.80 -14.18 -16.66
C PRO A 234 11.90 -14.99 -15.72
N LEU A 235 10.86 -14.39 -15.15
CA LEU A 235 9.89 -15.09 -14.32
C LEU A 235 8.79 -15.80 -15.12
N GLY A 236 8.74 -15.62 -16.43
CA GLY A 236 7.69 -16.18 -17.30
C GLY A 236 6.32 -15.53 -17.07
N MET A 237 6.25 -14.27 -16.61
CA MET A 237 5.02 -13.50 -16.38
C MET A 237 4.53 -12.91 -17.71
N THR A 238 4.01 -13.75 -18.59
CA THR A 238 3.68 -13.39 -20.00
C THR A 238 2.36 -12.64 -20.15
N GLU A 239 1.53 -12.64 -19.12
CA GLU A 239 0.24 -11.95 -19.09
C GLU A 239 0.35 -10.56 -18.45
N THR A 240 1.48 -10.26 -17.83
CA THR A 240 1.71 -9.03 -17.08
C THR A 240 2.08 -7.86 -17.98
N ILE A 241 1.39 -6.73 -17.79
CA ILE A 241 1.50 -5.51 -18.60
C ILE A 241 1.91 -4.36 -17.66
N PRO A 242 2.99 -3.61 -17.96
CA PRO A 242 3.49 -2.57 -17.04
C PRO A 242 2.71 -1.25 -17.08
N LEU A 243 2.02 -0.94 -18.19
CA LEU A 243 1.32 0.34 -18.39
C LEU A 243 -0.17 0.14 -18.64
N VAL A 244 -0.99 1.04 -18.11
CA VAL A 244 -2.45 1.05 -18.35
C VAL A 244 -2.74 1.23 -19.84
N SER A 245 -2.05 2.15 -20.50
CA SER A 245 -2.23 2.41 -21.94
C SER A 245 -2.03 1.17 -22.82
N GLU A 246 -1.22 0.20 -22.40
CA GLU A 246 -1.00 -1.04 -23.13
C GLU A 246 -2.13 -2.07 -22.95
N THR A 247 -3.06 -1.86 -22.00
CA THR A 247 -4.21 -2.75 -21.80
C THR A 247 -5.33 -2.49 -22.80
N ILE A 248 -5.32 -1.33 -23.45
CA ILE A 248 -6.38 -0.90 -24.37
C ILE A 248 -6.48 -1.90 -25.53
N GLY A 249 -7.71 -2.42 -25.75
CA GLY A 249 -7.98 -3.40 -26.80
C GLY A 249 -7.44 -4.81 -26.55
N LYS A 250 -6.81 -5.08 -25.42
CA LYS A 250 -6.37 -6.43 -25.06
C LYS A 250 -7.54 -7.29 -24.61
N PRO A 251 -7.59 -8.57 -24.99
CA PRO A 251 -8.57 -9.51 -24.47
C PRO A 251 -8.28 -9.87 -23.01
N ASN A 252 -9.27 -10.41 -22.33
CA ASN A 252 -9.16 -10.96 -20.97
C ASN A 252 -8.63 -9.93 -19.94
N VAL A 253 -9.19 -8.72 -19.99
CA VAL A 253 -8.92 -7.62 -19.06
C VAL A 253 -10.21 -7.28 -18.33
N ALA A 254 -10.17 -7.31 -16.99
CA ALA A 254 -11.33 -6.97 -16.16
C ALA A 254 -11.67 -5.48 -16.27
N THR A 255 -12.95 -5.15 -16.17
CA THR A 255 -13.45 -3.78 -16.15
C THR A 255 -13.60 -3.32 -14.70
N PRO A 256 -13.21 -2.09 -14.34
CA PRO A 256 -13.37 -1.57 -12.98
C PRO A 256 -14.83 -1.25 -12.66
N HIS A 257 -15.23 -1.43 -11.39
CA HIS A 257 -16.54 -1.12 -10.87
C HIS A 257 -16.45 -0.38 -9.53
N ALA A 258 -17.42 0.47 -9.25
CA ALA A 258 -17.62 1.09 -7.94
C ALA A 258 -19.07 0.98 -7.49
N GLU A 259 -19.28 1.00 -6.18
CA GLU A 259 -20.61 1.10 -5.59
C GLU A 259 -21.01 2.58 -5.53
N VAL A 260 -21.99 2.96 -6.32
CA VAL A 260 -22.54 4.32 -6.41
C VAL A 260 -24.01 4.27 -6.05
N HIS A 261 -24.40 4.93 -4.96
CA HIS A 261 -25.78 4.91 -4.44
C HIS A 261 -26.32 3.48 -4.30
N ASP A 262 -25.63 2.64 -3.55
CA ASP A 262 -25.97 1.22 -3.29
C ASP A 262 -26.11 0.35 -4.56
N THR A 263 -25.53 0.81 -5.67
CA THR A 263 -25.55 0.08 -6.95
C THR A 263 -24.15 -0.06 -7.51
N VAL A 264 -23.71 -1.29 -7.79
CA VAL A 264 -22.43 -1.55 -8.44
C VAL A 264 -22.52 -1.18 -9.93
N ARG A 265 -21.64 -0.28 -10.37
CA ARG A 265 -21.57 0.23 -11.74
C ARG A 265 -20.17 0.16 -12.30
N VAL A 266 -20.08 0.07 -13.63
CA VAL A 266 -18.81 0.25 -14.34
C VAL A 266 -18.33 1.70 -14.16
N VAL A 267 -17.04 1.86 -13.86
CA VAL A 267 -16.38 3.17 -13.80
C VAL A 267 -15.25 3.24 -14.84
N PRO A 268 -14.80 4.42 -15.23
CA PRO A 268 -13.69 4.57 -16.17
C PRO A 268 -12.39 3.96 -15.64
N VAL A 269 -11.57 3.45 -16.54
CA VAL A 269 -10.19 3.05 -16.21
C VAL A 269 -9.36 4.31 -16.01
N ARG A 270 -8.85 4.53 -14.79
CA ARG A 270 -7.91 5.63 -14.54
C ARG A 270 -6.54 5.28 -15.09
N THR A 271 -5.95 6.20 -15.86
CA THR A 271 -4.55 6.06 -16.24
C THR A 271 -3.63 6.42 -15.07
N THR A 272 -2.65 5.56 -14.83
CA THR A 272 -1.61 5.75 -13.79
C THR A 272 -0.22 5.73 -14.41
N ASP A 273 -0.12 5.86 -15.74
CA ASP A 273 1.15 5.75 -16.47
C ASP A 273 2.15 6.85 -16.07
N ALA A 274 1.67 8.03 -15.67
CA ALA A 274 2.54 9.10 -15.15
C ALA A 274 3.28 8.71 -13.85
N ILE A 275 2.71 7.80 -13.08
CA ILE A 275 3.29 7.24 -11.85
C ILE A 275 3.47 5.72 -11.95
N ALA A 276 3.72 5.20 -13.16
CA ALA A 276 3.78 3.76 -13.45
C ALA A 276 4.54 2.94 -12.40
N PRO A 277 5.72 3.37 -11.92
CA PRO A 277 6.49 2.63 -10.90
C PRO A 277 5.78 2.48 -9.55
N ALA A 278 4.74 3.26 -9.29
CA ALA A 278 3.95 3.20 -8.07
C ALA A 278 2.73 2.27 -8.18
N GLY A 279 2.12 2.10 -9.39
CA GLY A 279 0.83 1.42 -9.42
C GLY A 279 0.22 1.06 -10.76
N SER A 280 0.92 1.12 -11.91
CA SER A 280 0.27 0.94 -13.22
C SER A 280 0.19 -0.50 -13.73
N VAL A 281 0.87 -1.46 -13.10
CA VAL A 281 0.93 -2.84 -13.59
C VAL A 281 -0.45 -3.52 -13.57
N TRP A 282 -0.73 -4.23 -14.65
CA TRP A 282 -1.87 -5.15 -14.78
C TRP A 282 -1.36 -6.58 -14.88
N SER A 283 -1.96 -7.49 -14.14
CA SER A 283 -1.53 -8.88 -14.08
C SER A 283 -2.68 -9.84 -13.79
N SER A 284 -2.43 -11.13 -13.97
CA SER A 284 -3.29 -12.23 -13.57
C SER A 284 -2.79 -12.90 -12.29
N VAL A 285 -3.65 -13.64 -11.58
CA VAL A 285 -3.19 -14.41 -10.42
C VAL A 285 -2.28 -15.57 -10.82
N SER A 286 -2.38 -16.05 -12.05
CA SER A 286 -1.44 -17.02 -12.63
C SER A 286 -0.01 -16.46 -12.67
N ASP A 287 0.18 -15.25 -13.21
CA ASP A 287 1.50 -14.61 -13.23
C ASP A 287 1.95 -14.15 -11.84
N MET A 288 1.02 -13.63 -11.01
CA MET A 288 1.35 -13.23 -9.65
C MET A 288 1.74 -14.42 -8.76
N SER A 289 1.34 -15.65 -9.08
CA SER A 289 1.83 -16.86 -8.41
C SER A 289 3.34 -17.05 -8.63
N LYS A 290 3.86 -16.72 -9.81
CA LYS A 290 5.30 -16.78 -10.13
C LYS A 290 6.05 -15.69 -9.36
N TRP A 291 5.46 -14.48 -9.26
CA TRP A 291 5.98 -13.39 -8.44
C TRP A 291 6.05 -13.78 -6.96
N MET A 292 4.98 -14.36 -6.39
CA MET A 292 4.98 -14.84 -5.00
C MET A 292 6.07 -15.87 -4.74
N ARG A 293 6.24 -16.85 -5.64
CA ARG A 293 7.30 -17.86 -5.54
C ARG A 293 8.69 -17.24 -5.57
N PHE A 294 8.92 -16.28 -6.46
CA PHE A 294 10.17 -15.51 -6.55
C PHE A 294 10.49 -14.78 -5.24
N VAL A 295 9.49 -14.10 -4.65
CA VAL A 295 9.66 -13.37 -3.38
C VAL A 295 9.90 -14.35 -2.22
N LEU A 296 9.13 -15.44 -2.10
CA LEU A 296 9.27 -16.46 -1.06
C LEU A 296 10.62 -17.20 -1.14
N ASP A 297 11.26 -17.22 -2.29
CA ASP A 297 12.60 -17.80 -2.48
C ASP A 297 13.71 -16.72 -2.51
N SER A 298 13.43 -15.58 -1.86
CA SER A 298 14.40 -14.48 -1.66
C SER A 298 15.08 -14.03 -2.95
N GLY A 299 14.28 -13.74 -3.99
CA GLY A 299 14.76 -13.21 -5.25
C GLY A 299 15.25 -14.27 -6.26
N ARG A 300 14.73 -15.52 -6.14
CA ARG A 300 15.03 -16.62 -7.05
C ARG A 300 13.74 -17.31 -7.51
N ILE A 301 13.73 -17.81 -8.74
CA ILE A 301 12.70 -18.74 -9.24
C ILE A 301 13.40 -19.88 -9.98
N GLY A 302 13.18 -21.13 -9.56
CA GLY A 302 13.90 -22.28 -10.08
C GLY A 302 15.43 -22.09 -9.95
N THR A 303 16.14 -22.13 -11.08
CA THR A 303 17.60 -21.89 -11.12
C THR A 303 17.97 -20.42 -11.33
N THR A 304 17.00 -19.54 -11.66
CA THR A 304 17.24 -18.14 -11.99
C THR A 304 17.18 -17.27 -10.72
N ARG A 305 18.32 -16.67 -10.37
CA ARG A 305 18.44 -15.69 -9.29
C ARG A 305 18.56 -14.29 -9.85
N LEU A 306 17.62 -13.40 -9.51
CA LEU A 306 17.64 -12.01 -9.96
C LEU A 306 18.14 -11.05 -8.87
N ILE A 307 18.00 -11.42 -7.58
CA ILE A 307 18.40 -10.59 -6.44
C ILE A 307 19.20 -11.47 -5.48
N LYS A 308 20.34 -10.96 -4.99
CA LYS A 308 21.17 -11.65 -4.00
C LYS A 308 20.44 -11.73 -2.66
N PRO A 309 20.65 -12.80 -1.86
CA PRO A 309 19.97 -12.96 -0.57
C PRO A 309 20.24 -11.79 0.40
N ALA A 310 21.46 -11.24 0.43
CA ALA A 310 21.79 -10.09 1.27
C ALA A 310 20.96 -8.86 0.90
N THR A 311 20.88 -8.51 -0.38
CA THR A 311 20.09 -7.39 -0.88
C THR A 311 18.60 -7.63 -0.65
N PHE A 312 18.13 -8.88 -0.82
CA PHE A 312 16.74 -9.23 -0.55
C PHE A 312 16.38 -9.04 0.94
N SER A 313 17.28 -9.38 1.86
CA SER A 313 17.04 -9.20 3.30
C SER A 313 16.84 -7.73 3.67
N GLU A 314 17.48 -6.79 2.97
CA GLU A 314 17.26 -5.36 3.16
C GLU A 314 15.87 -4.91 2.66
N ILE A 315 15.37 -5.53 1.57
CA ILE A 315 14.05 -5.20 1.03
C ILE A 315 12.93 -5.40 2.05
N VAL A 316 13.02 -6.46 2.85
CA VAL A 316 11.97 -6.87 3.79
C VAL A 316 12.28 -6.49 5.24
N ALA A 317 13.38 -5.79 5.49
CA ALA A 317 13.72 -5.29 6.82
C ALA A 317 12.81 -4.11 7.20
N PRO A 318 12.14 -4.11 8.37
CA PRO A 318 11.35 -2.98 8.84
C PRO A 318 12.18 -1.68 8.94
N GLU A 319 11.69 -0.60 8.32
CA GLU A 319 12.39 0.69 8.25
C GLU A 319 11.70 1.80 9.04
N ILE A 320 10.37 1.81 9.03
CA ILE A 320 9.59 2.80 9.74
C ILE A 320 8.27 2.18 10.22
N ARG A 321 7.79 2.62 11.39
CA ARG A 321 6.50 2.20 11.91
C ARG A 321 5.37 2.80 11.05
N ALA A 322 4.47 1.96 10.57
CA ALA A 322 3.23 2.38 9.93
C ALA A 322 2.07 2.45 10.95
N PRO A 323 1.06 3.29 10.74
CA PRO A 323 -0.05 3.42 11.68
C PRO A 323 -0.93 2.17 11.67
N MET A 324 -1.33 1.71 12.87
CA MET A 324 -2.24 0.56 13.02
C MET A 324 -3.64 0.84 12.46
N THR A 325 -3.94 2.09 12.16
CA THR A 325 -5.21 2.53 11.56
C THR A 325 -5.20 2.49 10.03
N GLU A 326 -4.08 2.10 9.41
CA GLU A 326 -3.95 2.06 7.94
C GLU A 326 -4.99 1.14 7.30
N TYR A 327 -5.20 -0.04 7.88
CA TYR A 327 -6.20 -0.97 7.41
C TYR A 327 -7.16 -1.38 8.54
N PRO A 328 -8.49 -1.26 8.33
CA PRO A 328 -9.47 -1.74 9.32
C PRO A 328 -9.29 -3.22 9.71
N ALA A 329 -8.79 -4.04 8.79
CA ALA A 329 -8.51 -5.46 9.06
C ALA A 329 -7.52 -5.69 10.21
N LEU A 330 -6.63 -4.73 10.49
CA LEU A 330 -5.68 -4.79 11.60
C LEU A 330 -6.37 -4.77 12.97
N GLU A 331 -7.56 -4.16 13.08
CA GLU A 331 -8.36 -4.18 14.31
C GLU A 331 -8.79 -5.61 14.68
N LEU A 332 -8.99 -6.47 13.68
CA LEU A 332 -9.34 -7.88 13.89
C LEU A 332 -8.12 -8.79 13.98
N ALA A 333 -7.09 -8.51 13.20
CA ALA A 333 -5.86 -9.30 13.16
C ALA A 333 -4.95 -9.06 14.38
N GLN A 334 -5.02 -7.87 14.97
CA GLN A 334 -4.29 -7.44 16.18
C GLN A 334 -2.80 -7.80 16.16
N PRO A 335 -2.03 -7.40 15.14
CA PRO A 335 -0.60 -7.65 15.14
C PRO A 335 0.09 -6.84 16.25
N HIS A 336 1.20 -7.36 16.80
CA HIS A 336 1.99 -6.66 17.81
C HIS A 336 2.78 -5.48 17.22
N PHE A 337 3.10 -5.55 15.94
CA PHE A 337 3.75 -4.47 15.21
C PHE A 337 3.25 -4.38 13.77
N PHE A 338 3.32 -3.18 13.22
CA PHE A 338 3.02 -2.89 11.83
C PHE A 338 4.02 -1.84 11.34
N SER A 339 4.84 -2.20 10.37
CA SER A 339 5.95 -1.40 9.88
C SER A 339 5.97 -1.43 8.35
N TYR A 340 6.65 -0.45 7.76
CA TYR A 340 6.93 -0.43 6.34
C TYR A 340 8.42 -0.66 6.08
N ALA A 341 8.71 -1.46 5.08
CA ALA A 341 10.03 -1.78 4.56
C ALA A 341 10.18 -1.17 3.14
N LEU A 342 11.03 -1.72 2.29
CA LEU A 342 11.16 -1.23 0.92
C LEU A 342 10.03 -1.83 0.05
N GLY A 343 8.90 -1.13 -0.03
CA GLY A 343 7.73 -1.55 -0.82
C GLY A 343 6.90 -2.69 -0.22
N TRP A 344 7.05 -2.95 1.06
CA TRP A 344 6.33 -3.98 1.79
C TRP A 344 5.89 -3.48 3.16
N PHE A 345 4.66 -3.79 3.55
CA PHE A 345 4.28 -3.80 4.95
C PHE A 345 4.78 -5.08 5.59
N VAL A 346 5.28 -4.95 6.82
CA VAL A 346 5.77 -6.07 7.64
C VAL A 346 5.01 -6.05 8.95
N GLN A 347 4.39 -7.17 9.28
CA GLN A 347 3.64 -7.37 10.53
C GLN A 347 3.85 -8.78 11.05
N ASP A 348 3.35 -9.06 12.24
CA ASP A 348 3.18 -10.43 12.71
C ASP A 348 1.72 -10.87 12.63
N TYR A 349 1.53 -12.17 12.47
CA TYR A 349 0.24 -12.83 12.55
C TYR A 349 0.41 -14.20 13.20
N HIS A 350 -0.19 -14.40 14.37
CA HIS A 350 -0.02 -15.63 15.18
C HIS A 350 1.46 -16.03 15.37
N GLY A 351 2.32 -15.04 15.66
CA GLY A 351 3.75 -15.24 15.86
C GLY A 351 4.55 -15.52 14.60
N GLN A 352 3.95 -15.43 13.42
CA GLN A 352 4.61 -15.55 12.13
C GLN A 352 4.81 -14.18 11.51
N THR A 353 5.98 -13.92 10.92
CA THR A 353 6.19 -12.71 10.13
C THR A 353 5.37 -12.79 8.84
N VAL A 354 4.67 -11.71 8.52
CA VAL A 354 3.92 -11.52 7.29
C VAL A 354 4.50 -10.35 6.52
N TRP A 355 4.80 -10.57 5.24
CA TRP A 355 5.04 -9.50 4.28
C TRP A 355 3.78 -9.31 3.45
N MET A 356 3.28 -8.10 3.36
CA MET A 356 2.07 -7.84 2.58
C MET A 356 2.13 -6.48 1.89
N HIS A 357 1.31 -6.29 0.90
CA HIS A 357 0.96 -5.00 0.35
C HIS A 357 -0.42 -5.05 -0.31
N THR A 358 -1.17 -3.97 -0.19
CA THR A 358 -2.41 -3.82 -0.94
C THR A 358 -2.17 -3.05 -2.24
N GLY A 359 -3.09 -3.17 -3.17
CA GLY A 359 -3.17 -2.32 -4.34
C GLY A 359 -4.60 -1.85 -4.52
N SER A 360 -4.78 -0.57 -4.86
CA SER A 360 -6.08 -0.01 -5.21
C SER A 360 -5.88 0.99 -6.34
N ILE A 361 -6.66 0.85 -7.37
CA ILE A 361 -6.89 1.83 -8.43
C ILE A 361 -8.38 1.85 -8.63
N ASP A 362 -8.96 2.98 -9.00
CA ASP A 362 -10.40 3.17 -9.13
C ASP A 362 -11.10 1.94 -9.70
N GLY A 363 -12.00 1.38 -8.91
CA GLY A 363 -12.77 0.21 -9.28
C GLY A 363 -12.05 -1.14 -9.23
N MET A 364 -10.79 -1.19 -8.75
CA MET A 364 -10.03 -2.45 -8.63
C MET A 364 -9.19 -2.51 -7.36
N CYS A 365 -9.17 -3.69 -6.75
CA CYS A 365 -8.40 -3.98 -5.55
C CYS A 365 -7.50 -5.20 -5.72
N ALA A 366 -6.36 -5.17 -5.06
CA ALA A 366 -5.41 -6.27 -4.98
C ALA A 366 -4.84 -6.40 -3.57
N ILE A 367 -4.41 -7.59 -3.20
CA ILE A 367 -3.55 -7.84 -2.05
C ILE A 367 -2.60 -8.98 -2.34
N ILE A 368 -1.36 -8.82 -1.88
CA ILE A 368 -0.39 -9.88 -1.74
C ILE A 368 -0.12 -10.08 -0.25
N GLY A 369 -0.14 -11.32 0.22
CA GLY A 369 0.25 -11.68 1.58
C GLY A 369 1.13 -12.92 1.59
N LEU A 370 2.23 -12.87 2.33
CA LEU A 370 3.24 -13.91 2.36
C LEU A 370 3.62 -14.24 3.81
N ILE A 371 3.67 -15.53 4.16
CA ILE A 371 4.30 -16.02 5.40
C ILE A 371 5.59 -16.74 5.00
N PRO A 372 6.75 -16.05 4.98
CA PRO A 372 7.99 -16.61 4.48
C PRO A 372 8.46 -17.83 5.27
N GLY A 373 8.31 -17.83 6.59
CA GLY A 373 8.68 -18.95 7.46
C GLY A 373 7.93 -20.24 7.16
N GLN A 374 6.72 -20.14 6.62
CA GLN A 374 5.91 -21.27 6.19
C GLN A 374 5.91 -21.47 4.66
N ARG A 375 6.55 -20.57 3.90
CA ARG A 375 6.56 -20.58 2.43
C ARG A 375 5.13 -20.59 1.84
N ILE A 376 4.24 -19.77 2.44
CA ILE A 376 2.86 -19.57 2.00
C ILE A 376 2.75 -18.21 1.35
N GLY A 377 2.03 -18.13 0.23
CA GLY A 377 1.66 -16.87 -0.39
C GLY A 377 0.22 -16.93 -0.89
N VAL A 378 -0.47 -15.80 -0.78
CA VAL A 378 -1.81 -15.58 -1.32
C VAL A 378 -1.84 -14.28 -2.10
N TYR A 379 -2.49 -14.31 -3.25
CA TYR A 379 -2.75 -13.14 -4.07
C TYR A 379 -4.22 -13.09 -4.44
N VAL A 380 -4.86 -11.93 -4.20
CA VAL A 380 -6.27 -11.71 -4.53
C VAL A 380 -6.38 -10.48 -5.43
N LEU A 381 -7.23 -10.58 -6.44
CA LEU A 381 -7.57 -9.51 -7.39
C LEU A 381 -9.09 -9.37 -7.44
N GLU A 382 -9.60 -8.16 -7.39
CA GLU A 382 -11.03 -7.84 -7.38
C GLU A 382 -11.30 -6.65 -8.28
N ASN A 383 -12.42 -6.68 -9.03
CA ASN A 383 -12.85 -5.55 -9.87
C ASN A 383 -13.97 -4.73 -9.23
N LEU A 384 -13.87 -4.47 -7.94
CA LEU A 384 -14.75 -3.58 -7.19
C LEU A 384 -13.90 -2.65 -6.33
N ASP A 385 -14.22 -1.36 -6.37
CA ASP A 385 -13.53 -0.34 -5.61
C ASP A 385 -13.67 -0.56 -4.10
N HIS A 386 -12.56 -0.36 -3.36
CA HIS A 386 -12.49 -0.52 -1.91
C HIS A 386 -13.13 -1.81 -1.37
N ALA A 387 -13.15 -2.91 -2.16
CA ALA A 387 -13.59 -4.21 -1.68
C ALA A 387 -12.54 -4.80 -0.72
N GLU A 388 -12.76 -4.63 0.57
CA GLU A 388 -11.85 -5.13 1.60
C GLU A 388 -11.96 -6.63 1.86
N LEU A 389 -12.74 -7.33 1.03
CA LEU A 389 -12.79 -8.80 0.99
C LEU A 389 -11.40 -9.39 0.75
N ARG A 390 -10.53 -8.69 0.01
CA ARG A 390 -9.13 -9.09 -0.20
C ARG A 390 -8.40 -9.44 1.11
N HIS A 391 -8.57 -8.65 2.19
CA HIS A 391 -7.97 -8.94 3.50
C HIS A 391 -8.58 -10.18 4.16
N ALA A 392 -9.91 -10.33 4.06
CA ALA A 392 -10.58 -11.52 4.60
C ALA A 392 -10.06 -12.81 3.98
N LEU A 393 -9.86 -12.81 2.66
CA LEU A 393 -9.35 -13.96 1.93
C LEU A 393 -7.88 -14.25 2.27
N MET A 394 -7.06 -13.22 2.42
CA MET A 394 -5.66 -13.36 2.84
C MET A 394 -5.56 -14.05 4.21
N TYR A 395 -6.23 -13.51 5.23
CA TYR A 395 -6.20 -14.10 6.58
C TYR A 395 -6.86 -15.47 6.63
N LYS A 396 -7.94 -15.69 5.87
CA LYS A 396 -8.58 -17.01 5.77
C LYS A 396 -7.62 -18.08 5.27
N VAL A 397 -6.84 -17.77 4.23
CA VAL A 397 -5.82 -18.70 3.71
C VAL A 397 -4.75 -18.97 4.78
N PHE A 398 -4.29 -17.94 5.49
CA PHE A 398 -3.32 -18.10 6.57
C PHE A 398 -3.85 -18.99 7.69
N ASP A 399 -5.10 -18.81 8.10
CA ASP A 399 -5.74 -19.65 9.14
C ASP A 399 -5.88 -21.12 8.71
N MET A 400 -6.15 -21.36 7.44
CA MET A 400 -6.25 -22.74 6.92
C MET A 400 -4.92 -23.50 7.00
N TYR A 401 -3.78 -22.80 7.04
CA TYR A 401 -2.47 -23.41 7.24
C TYR A 401 -1.99 -23.38 8.71
N ASN A 402 -2.57 -22.54 9.55
CA ASN A 402 -2.21 -22.42 10.96
C ASN A 402 -3.09 -23.34 11.80
N ALA A 403 -2.71 -24.60 11.95
CA ALA A 403 -3.42 -25.58 12.80
C ALA A 403 -3.58 -25.09 14.27
N THR A 404 -2.78 -24.12 14.70
CA THR A 404 -2.82 -23.49 16.03
C THR A 404 -4.01 -22.55 16.25
N SER A 405 -4.71 -22.13 15.19
CA SER A 405 -5.94 -21.33 15.32
C SER A 405 -7.05 -22.03 16.10
N ASN A 406 -6.95 -23.36 16.25
CA ASN A 406 -7.88 -24.21 17.03
C ASN A 406 -7.40 -24.54 18.46
N VAL A 407 -6.24 -24.03 18.91
CA VAL A 407 -5.65 -24.43 20.22
C VAL A 407 -6.50 -24.00 21.41
N HIS A 408 -7.43 -23.06 21.24
CA HIS A 408 -8.31 -22.58 22.32
C HIS A 408 -9.78 -23.01 22.18
N GLY A 409 -10.09 -23.97 21.29
CA GLY A 409 -11.46 -24.49 21.14
C GLY A 409 -12.46 -23.48 20.52
N ASN A 410 -12.01 -22.31 20.08
CA ASN A 410 -12.85 -21.37 19.37
C ASN A 410 -13.05 -21.81 17.91
N PRO A 411 -14.27 -21.66 17.36
CA PRO A 411 -14.49 -21.93 15.94
C PRO A 411 -13.57 -21.04 15.08
N PRO A 412 -13.14 -21.52 13.91
CA PRO A 412 -12.36 -20.72 12.98
C PRO A 412 -13.12 -19.41 12.66
N ARG A 413 -12.42 -18.29 12.68
CA ARG A 413 -13.02 -16.98 12.38
C ARG A 413 -13.59 -16.95 10.96
N ASP A 414 -14.78 -16.40 10.78
CA ASP A 414 -15.31 -16.02 9.48
C ASP A 414 -14.87 -14.59 9.14
N TRP A 415 -13.65 -14.48 8.61
CA TRP A 415 -13.04 -13.19 8.27
C TRP A 415 -13.93 -12.32 7.36
N SER A 416 -14.65 -12.94 6.42
CA SER A 416 -15.55 -12.23 5.51
C SER A 416 -16.70 -11.60 6.25
N ALA A 417 -17.36 -12.36 7.13
CA ALA A 417 -18.49 -11.86 7.92
C ALA A 417 -18.04 -10.80 8.92
N ASP A 418 -16.93 -11.04 9.64
CA ASP A 418 -16.43 -10.13 10.68
C ASP A 418 -15.97 -8.78 10.08
N LEU A 419 -15.24 -8.80 8.97
CA LEU A 419 -14.85 -7.56 8.29
C LEU A 419 -16.05 -6.81 7.74
N LYS A 420 -17.01 -7.50 7.13
CA LYS A 420 -18.24 -6.87 6.64
C LYS A 420 -19.01 -6.17 7.77
N ALA A 421 -19.11 -6.83 8.93
CA ALA A 421 -19.73 -6.23 10.11
C ALA A 421 -18.95 -5.02 10.64
N LEU A 422 -17.61 -5.09 10.68
CA LEU A 422 -16.75 -3.97 11.05
C LEU A 422 -16.95 -2.76 10.13
N PHE A 423 -16.96 -2.97 8.81
CA PHE A 423 -17.18 -1.91 7.84
C PHE A 423 -18.59 -1.30 7.96
N ALA A 424 -19.62 -2.13 8.16
CA ALA A 424 -20.98 -1.65 8.41
C ALA A 424 -21.05 -0.76 9.65
N ALA A 425 -20.41 -1.18 10.76
CA ALA A 425 -20.35 -0.39 11.98
C ALA A 425 -19.61 0.94 11.79
N LYS A 426 -18.48 0.95 11.06
CA LYS A 426 -17.73 2.18 10.75
C LYS A 426 -18.55 3.13 9.87
N ARG A 427 -19.26 2.63 8.86
CA ARG A 427 -20.17 3.44 8.03
C ARG A 427 -21.31 4.04 8.87
N ALA A 428 -21.94 3.27 9.72
CA ALA A 428 -23.00 3.76 10.61
C ALA A 428 -22.49 4.84 11.57
N ALA A 429 -21.30 4.64 12.16
CA ALA A 429 -20.67 5.63 13.03
C ALA A 429 -20.29 6.93 12.30
N ARG A 430 -19.84 6.83 11.02
CA ARG A 430 -19.57 7.99 10.18
C ARG A 430 -20.86 8.73 9.83
N ALA A 431 -21.89 8.02 9.42
CA ALA A 431 -23.21 8.59 9.12
C ALA A 431 -23.85 9.29 10.32
N SER A 432 -23.69 8.75 11.55
CA SER A 432 -24.21 9.38 12.77
C SER A 432 -23.44 10.65 13.18
N ARG A 433 -22.22 10.83 12.71
CA ARG A 433 -21.40 12.04 12.92
C ARG A 433 -21.59 13.07 11.81
N ALA A 434 -22.04 12.64 10.63
CA ALA A 434 -22.39 13.55 9.56
C ALA A 434 -23.64 14.31 9.97
N ILE A 435 -23.57 15.64 9.96
CA ILE A 435 -24.75 16.49 10.10
C ILE A 435 -25.65 16.16 8.90
N ALA A 436 -26.89 15.72 9.20
CA ALA A 436 -27.83 15.37 8.12
C ALA A 436 -27.99 16.57 7.18
N PRO A 437 -27.99 16.35 5.84
CA PRO A 437 -28.30 17.42 4.89
C PRO A 437 -29.65 18.05 5.30
N GLY A 438 -29.65 19.36 5.61
CA GLY A 438 -30.84 20.10 6.07
C GLY A 438 -30.99 20.29 7.59
N GLN A 439 -30.08 19.74 8.45
CA GLN A 439 -30.03 20.07 9.88
C GLN A 439 -29.10 21.25 10.23
N VAL A 440 -28.29 21.74 9.28
CA VAL A 440 -27.69 23.06 9.42
C VAL A 440 -28.86 24.05 9.34
N ALA A 441 -29.03 24.84 10.40
CA ALA A 441 -30.15 25.78 10.46
C ALA A 441 -30.31 26.50 9.11
N ASP A 442 -31.54 26.61 8.59
CA ASP A 442 -31.94 27.37 7.40
C ASP A 442 -31.42 28.84 7.41
N SER A 443 -30.77 29.25 8.50
CA SER A 443 -30.19 30.56 8.76
C SER A 443 -28.68 30.67 8.47
N ALA A 444 -27.96 29.58 8.15
CA ALA A 444 -26.52 29.67 7.84
C ALA A 444 -26.32 30.08 6.38
N GLN A 445 -26.60 31.32 6.07
CA GLN A 445 -26.32 31.90 4.74
C GLN A 445 -24.80 32.12 4.55
N PRO A 446 -24.30 32.13 3.31
CA PRO A 446 -22.96 32.56 3.02
C PRO A 446 -22.68 33.93 3.67
N SER A 447 -21.52 34.11 4.28
CA SER A 447 -21.19 35.39 4.97
C SER A 447 -21.04 36.56 4.02
N LEU A 448 -20.85 36.29 2.73
CA LEU A 448 -20.65 37.29 1.68
C LEU A 448 -21.61 37.05 0.48
N PRO A 449 -21.89 38.08 -0.32
CA PRO A 449 -22.57 37.89 -1.60
C PRO A 449 -21.82 36.95 -2.52
N LEU A 450 -22.51 36.11 -3.32
CA LEU A 450 -21.89 35.09 -4.19
C LEU A 450 -20.80 35.67 -5.11
N SER A 451 -20.93 36.92 -5.56
CA SER A 451 -19.92 37.57 -6.40
C SER A 451 -18.55 37.73 -5.72
N ARG A 452 -18.48 37.67 -4.39
CA ARG A 452 -17.23 37.77 -3.64
C ARG A 452 -16.41 36.49 -3.64
N TYR A 453 -17.05 35.35 -3.84
CA TYR A 453 -16.41 34.04 -3.92
C TYR A 453 -15.81 33.76 -5.31
N ALA A 454 -16.34 34.40 -6.35
CA ALA A 454 -15.80 34.30 -7.70
C ALA A 454 -14.37 34.87 -7.76
N GLY A 455 -13.48 34.14 -8.43
CA GLY A 455 -12.05 34.48 -8.54
C GLY A 455 -11.18 33.28 -8.91
N THR A 456 -9.89 33.56 -9.06
CA THR A 456 -8.88 32.53 -9.25
C THR A 456 -8.09 32.36 -7.96
N TYR A 457 -7.96 31.11 -7.52
CA TYR A 457 -7.21 30.71 -6.33
C TYR A 457 -6.09 29.78 -6.76
N ALA A 458 -4.90 29.96 -6.24
CA ALA A 458 -3.72 29.25 -6.72
C ALA A 458 -2.88 28.66 -5.58
N ASP A 459 -2.34 27.47 -5.83
CA ASP A 459 -1.24 26.88 -5.09
C ASP A 459 -0.08 26.59 -6.05
N SER A 460 1.15 26.82 -5.61
CA SER A 460 2.34 26.67 -6.47
C SER A 460 2.67 25.24 -6.83
N ALA A 461 2.27 24.26 -5.99
CA ALA A 461 2.46 22.85 -6.26
C ALA A 461 1.34 22.30 -7.15
N TYR A 462 0.07 22.64 -6.83
CA TYR A 462 -1.07 21.92 -7.37
C TYR A 462 -1.80 22.66 -8.50
N GLY A 463 -1.60 23.97 -8.63
CA GLY A 463 -2.21 24.76 -9.72
C GLY A 463 -3.35 25.64 -9.24
N THR A 464 -4.45 25.75 -10.00
CA THR A 464 -5.48 26.74 -9.78
C THR A 464 -6.88 26.15 -9.62
N VAL A 465 -7.65 26.72 -8.69
CA VAL A 465 -9.10 26.60 -8.63
C VAL A 465 -9.69 27.89 -9.18
N GLN A 466 -10.48 27.81 -10.24
CA GLN A 466 -11.20 28.93 -10.82
C GLN A 466 -12.66 28.84 -10.42
N VAL A 467 -13.20 29.90 -9.83
CA VAL A 467 -14.61 30.00 -9.44
C VAL A 467 -15.24 31.14 -10.21
N THR A 468 -16.33 30.87 -10.91
CA THR A 468 -17.09 31.85 -11.69
C THR A 468 -18.51 31.95 -11.16
N LEU A 469 -19.13 33.12 -11.29
CA LEU A 469 -20.54 33.33 -11.03
C LEU A 469 -21.27 33.41 -12.37
N THR A 470 -22.12 32.44 -12.68
CA THR A 470 -22.88 32.37 -13.93
C THR A 470 -24.34 32.04 -13.60
N ASP A 471 -25.27 32.80 -14.15
CA ASP A 471 -26.73 32.59 -13.96
C ASP A 471 -27.16 32.52 -12.48
N GLY A 472 -26.48 33.30 -11.62
CA GLY A 472 -26.78 33.36 -10.19
C GLY A 472 -26.21 32.21 -9.36
N ALA A 473 -25.42 31.31 -9.95
CA ALA A 473 -24.77 30.17 -9.29
C ALA A 473 -23.25 30.22 -9.42
N LEU A 474 -22.55 29.72 -8.41
CA LEU A 474 -21.11 29.51 -8.50
C LEU A 474 -20.80 28.23 -9.28
N HIS A 475 -19.79 28.31 -10.12
CA HIS A 475 -19.20 27.18 -10.84
C HIS A 475 -17.72 27.13 -10.55
N ALA A 476 -17.18 25.92 -10.32
CA ALA A 476 -15.77 25.73 -10.03
C ALA A 476 -15.09 24.79 -11.02
N ARG A 477 -13.80 25.05 -11.26
CA ARG A 477 -12.90 24.20 -12.05
C ARG A 477 -11.55 24.14 -11.35
N PHE A 478 -10.99 22.94 -11.25
CA PHE A 478 -9.60 22.74 -10.80
C PHE A 478 -8.72 22.41 -12.01
N VAL A 479 -7.85 23.35 -12.40
CA VAL A 479 -7.03 23.30 -13.63
C VAL A 479 -7.93 22.98 -14.84
N ASN A 480 -7.91 21.73 -15.35
CA ASN A 480 -8.76 21.29 -16.45
C ASN A 480 -9.96 20.41 -16.01
N PHE A 481 -10.00 20.03 -14.73
CA PHE A 481 -11.09 19.24 -14.17
C PHE A 481 -12.29 20.13 -13.83
N ASP A 482 -13.46 19.80 -14.40
CA ASP A 482 -14.69 20.55 -14.16
C ASP A 482 -15.40 20.01 -12.90
N ILE A 483 -15.33 20.78 -11.80
CA ILE A 483 -16.05 20.48 -10.56
C ILE A 483 -17.56 20.72 -10.74
N GLY A 484 -17.91 21.62 -11.68
CA GLY A 484 -19.30 21.95 -12.02
C GLY A 484 -19.93 23.02 -11.14
N GLN A 485 -21.27 23.05 -11.13
CA GLN A 485 -22.06 23.97 -10.33
C GLN A 485 -21.93 23.64 -8.84
N LEU A 486 -21.80 24.69 -8.02
CA LEU A 486 -21.70 24.59 -6.57
C LEU A 486 -23.04 24.92 -5.91
N GLU A 487 -23.44 24.12 -4.93
CA GLU A 487 -24.54 24.37 -4.03
C GLU A 487 -24.02 24.79 -2.66
N HIS A 488 -24.68 25.77 -2.04
CA HIS A 488 -24.34 26.16 -0.69
C HIS A 488 -24.60 25.02 0.30
N SER A 489 -23.64 24.74 1.17
CA SER A 489 -23.74 23.72 2.20
C SER A 489 -23.92 24.35 3.58
N GLU A 490 -22.91 25.07 4.05
CA GLU A 490 -22.95 25.75 5.35
C GLU A 490 -21.95 26.92 5.36
N TYR A 491 -22.32 28.05 6.00
CA TYR A 491 -21.45 29.24 6.09
C TYR A 491 -20.79 29.60 4.74
N ASP A 492 -19.47 29.51 4.67
CA ASP A 492 -18.69 29.79 3.45
C ASP A 492 -18.23 28.51 2.74
N THR A 493 -18.92 27.38 3.00
CA THR A 493 -18.66 26.10 2.35
C THR A 493 -19.71 25.81 1.29
N PHE A 494 -19.22 25.42 0.12
CA PHE A 494 -20.02 25.00 -1.02
C PHE A 494 -19.59 23.60 -1.47
N ARG A 495 -20.47 22.85 -2.10
CA ARG A 495 -20.18 21.51 -2.60
C ARG A 495 -20.61 21.36 -4.06
N SER A 496 -19.93 20.48 -4.79
CA SER A 496 -20.33 20.17 -6.16
C SER A 496 -21.74 19.60 -6.19
N ARG A 497 -22.52 20.01 -7.17
CA ARG A 497 -23.84 19.43 -7.45
C ARG A 497 -23.72 18.02 -8.05
N VAL A 498 -22.64 17.80 -8.79
CA VAL A 498 -22.33 16.51 -9.41
C VAL A 498 -21.64 15.64 -8.36
N ASP A 499 -22.20 14.46 -8.13
CA ASP A 499 -21.60 13.39 -7.35
C ASP A 499 -20.79 12.52 -8.31
N ASP A 500 -19.49 12.75 -8.38
CA ASP A 500 -18.60 11.95 -9.21
C ASP A 500 -18.49 10.53 -8.65
N PRO A 501 -18.66 9.47 -9.46
CA PRO A 501 -18.61 8.09 -8.98
C PRO A 501 -17.30 7.69 -8.29
N LEU A 502 -16.21 8.39 -8.56
CA LEU A 502 -14.87 8.07 -8.05
C LEU A 502 -14.38 9.09 -7.03
N GLU A 503 -14.59 10.38 -7.33
CA GLU A 503 -14.13 11.49 -6.46
C GLU A 503 -15.19 11.88 -5.42
N GLY A 504 -16.45 11.46 -5.61
CA GLY A 504 -17.57 11.86 -4.78
C GLY A 504 -17.91 13.35 -4.90
N ILE A 505 -18.52 13.89 -3.85
CA ILE A 505 -18.86 15.32 -3.77
C ILE A 505 -17.60 16.10 -3.37
N THR A 506 -17.22 17.07 -4.21
CA THR A 506 -16.13 18.00 -3.91
C THR A 506 -16.65 19.16 -3.07
N GLU A 507 -16.03 19.38 -1.90
CA GLU A 507 -16.32 20.53 -1.04
C GLU A 507 -15.27 21.63 -1.21
N LEU A 508 -15.74 22.88 -1.28
CA LEU A 508 -14.95 24.09 -1.33
C LEU A 508 -15.30 24.98 -0.13
N THR A 509 -14.38 25.12 0.82
CA THR A 509 -14.55 26.01 1.96
C THR A 509 -13.75 27.30 1.71
N PHE A 510 -14.44 28.41 1.55
CA PHE A 510 -13.81 29.72 1.33
C PHE A 510 -13.42 30.36 2.66
N VAL A 511 -12.31 31.09 2.66
CA VAL A 511 -11.74 31.75 3.84
C VAL A 511 -11.92 33.28 3.68
N PRO A 512 -12.95 33.87 4.31
CA PRO A 512 -13.11 35.33 4.33
C PRO A 512 -11.99 35.99 5.14
N ASP A 513 -11.59 37.21 4.72
CA ASP A 513 -10.73 38.08 5.51
C ASP A 513 -11.55 39.07 6.34
N GLY A 514 -10.90 39.81 7.25
CA GLY A 514 -11.55 40.83 8.08
C GLY A 514 -12.07 42.06 7.32
N ALA A 515 -11.78 42.17 6.02
CA ALA A 515 -12.22 43.26 5.15
C ALA A 515 -13.41 42.91 4.23
N GLY A 516 -13.98 41.70 4.39
CA GLY A 516 -15.10 41.23 3.59
C GLY A 516 -14.69 40.72 2.19
N HIS A 517 -13.48 40.24 2.02
CA HIS A 517 -13.02 39.57 0.82
C HIS A 517 -12.68 38.10 1.13
N VAL A 518 -12.77 37.26 0.12
CA VAL A 518 -12.28 35.89 0.23
C VAL A 518 -10.78 35.86 -0.06
N SER A 519 -9.97 35.42 0.87
CA SER A 519 -8.50 35.36 0.76
C SER A 519 -8.00 34.03 0.21
N ALA A 520 -8.73 32.91 0.46
CA ALA A 520 -8.35 31.57 0.04
C ALA A 520 -9.58 30.67 -0.15
N VAL A 521 -9.35 29.51 -0.79
CA VAL A 521 -10.30 28.39 -0.82
C VAL A 521 -9.58 27.10 -0.44
N ARG A 522 -10.20 26.29 0.41
CA ARG A 522 -9.75 24.96 0.76
C ARG A 522 -10.54 23.93 -0.06
N ALA A 523 -9.82 23.14 -0.80
CA ALA A 523 -10.36 22.02 -1.58
C ALA A 523 -9.30 20.91 -1.68
N PHE A 524 -9.71 19.65 -1.79
CA PHE A 524 -8.79 18.50 -1.95
C PHE A 524 -7.70 18.42 -0.86
N GLY A 525 -7.97 18.89 0.36
CA GLY A 525 -6.98 18.96 1.43
C GLY A 525 -5.92 20.06 1.28
N VAL A 526 -6.04 20.94 0.29
CA VAL A 526 -5.10 22.03 -0.02
C VAL A 526 -5.77 23.38 0.15
N GLU A 527 -5.02 24.38 0.62
CA GLU A 527 -5.46 25.78 0.69
C GLU A 527 -4.88 26.59 -0.48
N PHE A 528 -5.73 26.98 -1.42
CA PHE A 528 -5.39 27.77 -2.59
C PHE A 528 -5.58 29.27 -2.25
N GLN A 529 -4.53 30.07 -2.37
CA GLN A 529 -4.57 31.49 -2.08
C GLN A 529 -5.20 32.28 -3.24
N ARG A 530 -6.01 33.31 -2.94
CA ARG A 530 -6.60 34.13 -3.98
C ARG A 530 -5.49 34.85 -4.76
N SER A 531 -5.46 34.63 -6.07
CA SER A 531 -4.55 35.32 -6.97
C SER A 531 -4.96 36.78 -7.09
N LYS A 532 -4.01 37.72 -6.99
CA LYS A 532 -4.25 39.09 -7.39
C LYS A 532 -4.61 39.07 -8.88
N SER A 533 -5.78 39.57 -9.23
CA SER A 533 -6.30 39.53 -10.60
C SER A 533 -5.27 40.11 -11.57
N VAL A 534 -4.72 39.24 -12.44
CA VAL A 534 -4.21 39.69 -13.73
C VAL A 534 -5.45 39.78 -14.61
N PRO A 535 -5.77 40.97 -15.17
CA PRO A 535 -6.88 41.08 -16.12
C PRO A 535 -6.65 40.07 -17.26
N PRO A 536 -7.70 39.47 -17.84
CA PRO A 536 -7.54 38.57 -18.97
C PRO A 536 -6.84 39.34 -20.09
N THR A 537 -5.70 38.84 -20.51
CA THR A 537 -5.06 39.29 -21.76
C THR A 537 -6.03 38.86 -22.86
N THR A 538 -6.78 39.79 -23.36
CA THR A 538 -7.57 39.63 -24.58
C THR A 538 -6.60 39.25 -25.70
N MET A 539 -6.69 38.03 -26.19
CA MET A 539 -6.27 37.62 -27.53
C MET A 539 -7.49 37.31 -28.36
#